data_ac6ef3b7e977dbb1fb594d815803ddf2
#
_entry.id   ac6ef3b7e977dbb1fb594d815803ddf2
#
_cell.length_a   1.000
_cell.length_b   1.000
_cell.length_c   1.000
_cell.angle_alpha   90.00
_cell.angle_beta   90.00
_cell.angle_gamma   90.00
#
_symmetry.space_group_name_H-M   'P 1'
#
loop_
_entity.id
_entity.type
_entity.pdbx_description
1 polymer ?
#
loop_
_entity_poly.entity_id
_entity_poly.type
_entity_poly.pdbx_seq_one_letter_code
_entity_poly.pdbx_strand_id
1 'polypeptide(L)'
;MLVILSGVSGAGKDTIKKELIKRMEDVISLPSFTSRNPREGEEEGVQYHFISKMEFEEKIGNNEFYEYDLHHDNYYGTSKKLMNEKIESGKIIVKDIEVNGTENLIKLLKDETKLVTIFLKVEKDELRRRLIARGDNLSEEQLELRLGRLEYEESKIKLYDYVIKNDDFEKTVDIIQTIIEDERKLEMSQK
;
A
#
# COMPACT_ATOMS: atom_id res chain seq x y z
N MET A 1 -0.15 15.51 -1.06
CA MET A 1 -1.02 14.61 -0.27
C MET A 1 -0.57 13.17 -0.46
N LEU A 2 -0.48 12.39 0.62
CA LEU A 2 -0.17 10.96 0.59
C LEU A 2 -1.41 10.15 0.98
N VAL A 3 -1.85 9.26 0.10
CA VAL A 3 -2.96 8.32 0.33
C VAL A 3 -2.39 6.93 0.53
N ILE A 4 -2.65 6.34 1.67
CA ILE A 4 -2.23 4.97 2.00
C ILE A 4 -3.42 4.03 1.82
N LEU A 5 -3.25 3.02 0.95
CA LEU A 5 -4.18 1.90 0.83
C LEU A 5 -3.61 0.72 1.61
N SER A 6 -4.31 0.26 2.62
CA SER A 6 -3.93 -0.89 3.43
C SER A 6 -5.00 -1.97 3.47
N GLY A 7 -4.67 -3.11 4.03
CA GLY A 7 -5.52 -4.28 4.13
C GLY A 7 -4.75 -5.55 3.77
N VAL A 8 -5.34 -6.68 4.06
CA VAL A 8 -4.71 -8.00 3.90
C VAL A 8 -4.20 -8.29 2.48
N SER A 9 -3.26 -9.21 2.37
CA SER A 9 -2.84 -9.74 1.06
C SER A 9 -4.05 -10.32 0.33
N GLY A 10 -4.30 -9.88 -0.91
CA GLY A 10 -5.51 -10.25 -1.66
C GLY A 10 -6.69 -9.28 -1.53
N ALA A 11 -6.57 -8.22 -0.71
CA ALA A 11 -7.64 -7.22 -0.56
C ALA A 11 -7.87 -6.35 -1.81
N GLY A 12 -6.99 -6.40 -2.83
CA GLY A 12 -7.14 -5.66 -4.08
C GLY A 12 -6.43 -4.31 -4.13
N LYS A 13 -5.55 -4.01 -3.18
CA LYS A 13 -4.80 -2.74 -3.10
C LYS A 13 -4.13 -2.32 -4.40
N ASP A 14 -3.34 -3.21 -5.01
CA ASP A 14 -2.61 -2.91 -6.24
C ASP A 14 -3.54 -2.66 -7.43
N THR A 15 -4.62 -3.44 -7.55
CA THR A 15 -5.62 -3.27 -8.62
C THR A 15 -6.33 -1.93 -8.51
N ILE A 16 -6.76 -1.55 -7.31
CA ILE A 16 -7.39 -0.26 -7.03
C ILE A 16 -6.41 0.89 -7.29
N LYS A 17 -5.16 0.79 -6.80
CA LYS A 17 -4.13 1.79 -7.05
C LYS A 17 -3.91 2.03 -8.54
N LYS A 18 -3.80 0.97 -9.34
CA LYS A 18 -3.65 1.07 -10.80
C LYS A 18 -4.82 1.78 -11.47
N GLU A 19 -6.04 1.48 -11.05
CA GLU A 19 -7.23 2.12 -11.61
C GLU A 19 -7.33 3.59 -11.20
N LEU A 20 -6.99 3.96 -9.97
CA LEU A 20 -6.94 5.36 -9.55
C LEU A 20 -5.93 6.19 -10.37
N ILE A 21 -4.73 5.63 -10.60
CA ILE A 21 -3.71 6.28 -11.44
C ILE A 21 -4.21 6.49 -12.88
N LYS A 22 -4.98 5.54 -13.40
CA LYS A 22 -5.56 5.64 -14.74
C LYS A 22 -6.66 6.68 -14.83
N ARG A 23 -7.49 6.85 -13.77
CA ARG A 23 -8.63 7.79 -13.76
C ARG A 23 -8.25 9.22 -13.40
N MET A 24 -7.16 9.41 -12.65
CA MET A 24 -6.78 10.69 -12.06
C MET A 24 -5.36 11.08 -12.53
N GLU A 25 -5.23 12.08 -13.39
CA GLU A 25 -3.96 12.51 -14.02
C GLU A 25 -2.89 13.00 -13.02
N ASP A 26 -3.33 13.49 -11.86
CA ASP A 26 -2.47 14.00 -10.80
C ASP A 26 -2.14 12.95 -9.71
N VAL A 27 -2.68 11.74 -9.84
CA VAL A 27 -2.37 10.60 -8.96
C VAL A 27 -1.17 9.82 -9.50
N ILE A 28 -0.21 9.57 -8.62
CA ILE A 28 1.00 8.80 -8.94
C ILE A 28 1.24 7.70 -7.92
N SER A 29 1.94 6.65 -8.33
CA SER A 29 2.42 5.59 -7.43
C SER A 29 3.74 5.96 -6.77
N LEU A 30 3.97 5.39 -5.59
CA LEU A 30 5.29 5.31 -4.97
C LEU A 30 5.67 3.83 -4.80
N PRO A 31 6.45 3.25 -5.73
CA PRO A 31 6.93 1.88 -5.62
C PRO A 31 7.82 1.70 -4.38
N SER A 32 7.65 0.57 -3.69
CA SER A 32 8.55 0.17 -2.61
C SER A 32 9.82 -0.46 -3.18
N PHE A 33 10.93 -0.42 -2.43
CA PHE A 33 12.06 -1.30 -2.66
C PHE A 33 11.74 -2.71 -2.17
N THR A 34 12.26 -3.72 -2.86
CA THR A 34 12.16 -5.11 -2.41
C THR A 34 13.42 -5.90 -2.76
N SER A 35 13.78 -6.86 -1.90
CA SER A 35 14.86 -7.83 -2.18
C SER A 35 14.37 -9.09 -2.91
N ARG A 36 13.08 -9.18 -3.21
CA ARG A 36 12.48 -10.26 -3.97
C ARG A 36 12.81 -10.11 -5.46
N ASN A 37 13.06 -11.21 -6.13
CA ASN A 37 13.14 -11.20 -7.58
C ASN A 37 11.81 -10.73 -8.22
N PRO A 38 11.86 -10.02 -9.37
CA PRO A 38 10.65 -9.66 -10.10
C PRO A 38 9.88 -10.91 -10.54
N ARG A 39 8.56 -10.81 -10.55
CA ARG A 39 7.67 -11.83 -11.12
C ARG A 39 7.48 -11.56 -12.62
N GLU A 40 6.92 -12.52 -13.34
CA GLU A 40 6.55 -12.32 -14.74
C GLU A 40 5.61 -11.11 -14.90
N GLY A 41 5.95 -10.20 -15.81
CA GLY A 41 5.20 -8.97 -16.05
C GLY A 41 5.42 -7.82 -15.04
N GLU A 42 6.32 -7.97 -14.06
CA GLU A 42 6.74 -6.86 -13.21
C GLU A 42 7.95 -6.12 -13.82
N GLU A 43 7.92 -4.79 -13.75
CA GLU A 43 8.94 -3.90 -14.30
C GLU A 43 9.59 -3.08 -13.20
N GLU A 44 10.92 -2.85 -13.34
CA GLU A 44 11.70 -2.01 -12.44
C GLU A 44 11.11 -0.59 -12.35
N GLY A 45 10.92 -0.09 -11.13
CA GLY A 45 10.39 1.25 -10.86
C GLY A 45 8.88 1.42 -11.10
N VAL A 46 8.18 0.39 -11.55
CA VAL A 46 6.72 0.41 -11.76
C VAL A 46 6.00 -0.22 -10.57
N GLN A 47 6.22 -1.51 -10.32
CA GLN A 47 5.63 -2.20 -9.17
C GLN A 47 6.53 -2.07 -7.95
N TYR A 48 7.83 -2.30 -8.13
CA TYR A 48 8.87 -2.24 -7.11
C TYR A 48 10.18 -1.72 -7.70
N HIS A 49 11.08 -1.28 -6.83
CA HIS A 49 12.50 -1.19 -7.10
C HIS A 49 13.15 -2.48 -6.60
N PHE A 50 13.64 -3.31 -7.53
CA PHE A 50 14.21 -4.61 -7.22
C PHE A 50 15.71 -4.50 -6.97
N ILE A 51 16.14 -4.78 -5.74
CA ILE A 51 17.55 -4.74 -5.33
C ILE A 51 17.94 -6.04 -4.64
N SER A 52 19.22 -6.32 -4.55
CA SER A 52 19.71 -7.47 -3.79
C SER A 52 19.43 -7.32 -2.28
N LYS A 53 19.44 -8.43 -1.57
CA LYS A 53 19.29 -8.43 -0.10
C LYS A 53 20.40 -7.62 0.56
N MET A 54 21.64 -7.74 0.06
CA MET A 54 22.79 -7.02 0.56
C MET A 54 22.63 -5.50 0.38
N GLU A 55 22.21 -5.03 -0.80
CA GLU A 55 21.93 -3.62 -1.05
C GLU A 55 20.79 -3.08 -0.18
N PHE A 56 19.77 -3.92 0.09
CA PHE A 56 18.68 -3.54 0.97
C PHE A 56 19.18 -3.35 2.41
N GLU A 57 20.00 -4.28 2.92
CA GLU A 57 20.60 -4.21 4.25
C GLU A 57 21.56 -3.01 4.39
N GLU A 58 22.33 -2.68 3.34
CA GLU A 58 23.14 -1.47 3.30
C GLU A 58 22.28 -0.21 3.42
N LYS A 59 21.17 -0.13 2.69
CA LYS A 59 20.21 0.99 2.78
C LYS A 59 19.54 1.09 4.15
N ILE A 60 19.28 -0.03 4.83
CA ILE A 60 18.82 -0.04 6.23
C ILE A 60 19.92 0.61 7.12
N GLY A 61 21.17 0.18 6.98
CA GLY A 61 22.30 0.70 7.74
C GLY A 61 22.49 2.21 7.56
N ASN A 62 22.23 2.71 6.35
CA ASN A 62 22.30 4.13 5.99
C ASN A 62 21.04 4.92 6.38
N ASN A 63 20.03 4.29 7.03
CA ASN A 63 18.76 4.92 7.41
C ASN A 63 17.98 5.55 6.24
N GLU A 64 18.00 4.90 5.06
CA GLU A 64 17.40 5.40 3.83
C GLU A 64 15.90 5.11 3.71
N PHE A 65 15.30 4.28 4.60
CA PHE A 65 13.89 3.95 4.59
C PHE A 65 13.11 4.67 5.70
N TYR A 66 11.89 5.09 5.40
CA TYR A 66 10.90 5.50 6.40
C TYR A 66 10.41 4.30 7.23
N GLU A 67 10.18 3.19 6.52
CA GLU A 67 9.80 1.92 7.11
C GLU A 67 10.32 0.78 6.22
N TYR A 68 10.54 -0.36 6.82
CA TYR A 68 10.78 -1.62 6.12
C TYR A 68 10.27 -2.79 6.96
N ASP A 69 9.96 -3.90 6.28
CA ASP A 69 9.54 -5.14 6.93
C ASP A 69 10.08 -6.36 6.17
N LEU A 70 10.14 -7.49 6.84
CA LEU A 70 10.62 -8.76 6.30
C LEU A 70 9.44 -9.72 6.15
N HIS A 71 9.08 -10.04 4.91
CA HIS A 71 7.99 -10.98 4.60
C HIS A 71 8.51 -12.13 3.73
N HIS A 72 8.34 -13.37 4.19
CA HIS A 72 8.76 -14.55 3.46
C HIS A 72 10.20 -14.46 2.94
N ASP A 73 11.13 -14.12 3.84
CA ASP A 73 12.57 -13.95 3.58
C ASP A 73 12.95 -12.80 2.63
N ASN A 74 12.00 -11.96 2.24
CA ASN A 74 12.25 -10.79 1.42
C ASN A 74 11.94 -9.50 2.15
N TYR A 75 12.79 -8.52 1.99
CA TYR A 75 12.58 -7.17 2.48
C TYR A 75 11.64 -6.38 1.56
N TYR A 76 10.87 -5.49 2.17
CA TYR A 76 10.08 -4.46 1.51
C TYR A 76 10.25 -3.16 2.28
N GLY A 77 10.41 -2.02 1.58
CA GLY A 77 10.63 -0.76 2.29
C GLY A 77 10.32 0.46 1.46
N THR A 78 10.00 1.56 2.15
CA THR A 78 9.66 2.85 1.56
C THR A 78 10.83 3.82 1.67
N SER A 79 11.43 4.17 0.52
CA SER A 79 12.55 5.10 0.45
C SER A 79 12.16 6.51 0.89
N LYS A 80 12.94 7.09 1.82
CA LYS A 80 12.82 8.49 2.25
C LYS A 80 13.01 9.44 1.07
N LYS A 81 14.06 9.21 0.28
CA LYS A 81 14.39 10.06 -0.87
C LYS A 81 13.25 10.12 -1.86
N LEU A 82 12.76 8.95 -2.34
CA LEU A 82 11.69 8.91 -3.33
C LEU A 82 10.36 9.45 -2.78
N MET A 83 10.05 9.22 -1.52
CA MET A 83 8.86 9.77 -0.89
C MET A 83 8.91 11.30 -0.86
N ASN A 84 10.01 11.88 -0.40
CA ASN A 84 10.16 13.33 -0.28
C ASN A 84 10.12 14.01 -1.65
N GLU A 85 10.84 13.47 -2.65
CA GLU A 85 10.79 13.97 -4.03
C GLU A 85 9.35 13.99 -4.60
N LYS A 86 8.57 12.94 -4.30
CA LYS A 86 7.17 12.87 -4.76
C LYS A 86 6.25 13.80 -3.97
N ILE A 87 6.44 13.97 -2.66
CA ILE A 87 5.68 14.95 -1.85
C ILE A 87 5.93 16.37 -2.39
N GLU A 88 7.18 16.72 -2.68
CA GLU A 88 7.57 18.03 -3.23
C GLU A 88 6.97 18.28 -4.62
N SER A 89 6.66 17.26 -5.39
CA SER A 89 6.01 17.40 -6.70
C SER A 89 4.60 17.97 -6.64
N GLY A 90 3.97 18.04 -5.46
CA GLY A 90 2.60 18.51 -5.26
C GLY A 90 1.52 17.56 -5.80
N LYS A 91 1.90 16.39 -6.32
CA LYS A 91 0.96 15.36 -6.80
C LYS A 91 0.36 14.57 -5.64
N ILE A 92 -0.70 13.84 -5.94
CA ILE A 92 -1.34 12.90 -5.03
C ILE A 92 -0.62 11.56 -5.13
N ILE A 93 0.03 11.15 -4.06
CA ILE A 93 0.76 9.88 -4.01
C ILE A 93 -0.18 8.82 -3.47
N VAL A 94 -0.39 7.74 -4.22
CA VAL A 94 -1.10 6.56 -3.73
C VAL A 94 -0.09 5.44 -3.49
N LYS A 95 -0.03 4.98 -2.25
CA LYS A 95 0.86 3.91 -1.81
C LYS A 95 0.07 2.78 -1.18
N ASP A 96 0.28 1.57 -1.67
CA ASP A 96 -0.20 0.35 -1.02
C ASP A 96 0.86 -0.16 -0.03
N ILE A 97 0.43 -0.43 1.19
CA ILE A 97 1.33 -0.86 2.27
C ILE A 97 0.57 -1.70 3.30
N GLU A 98 1.28 -2.61 3.95
CA GLU A 98 0.71 -3.40 5.04
C GLU A 98 0.53 -2.58 6.33
N VAL A 99 -0.27 -3.10 7.24
CA VAL A 99 -0.71 -2.41 8.47
C VAL A 99 0.45 -1.92 9.32
N ASN A 100 1.51 -2.72 9.50
CA ASN A 100 2.68 -2.32 10.30
C ASN A 100 3.42 -1.13 9.68
N GLY A 101 3.63 -1.16 8.36
CA GLY A 101 4.24 -0.05 7.64
C GLY A 101 3.37 1.21 7.68
N THR A 102 2.05 1.05 7.59
CA THR A 102 1.09 2.16 7.73
C THR A 102 1.22 2.84 9.09
N GLU A 103 1.24 2.07 10.19
CA GLU A 103 1.39 2.60 11.55
C GLU A 103 2.68 3.42 11.70
N ASN A 104 3.79 2.95 11.12
CA ASN A 104 5.06 3.65 11.12
C ASN A 104 5.01 4.94 10.30
N LEU A 105 4.44 4.92 9.09
CA LEU A 105 4.30 6.13 8.25
C LEU A 105 3.39 7.19 8.89
N ILE A 106 2.30 6.79 9.53
CA ILE A 106 1.43 7.72 10.28
C ILE A 106 2.26 8.47 11.34
N LYS A 107 3.04 7.75 12.15
CA LYS A 107 3.86 8.36 13.21
C LYS A 107 4.91 9.34 12.67
N LEU A 108 5.45 9.07 11.50
CA LEU A 108 6.57 9.83 10.92
C LEU A 108 6.12 11.01 10.05
N LEU A 109 4.98 10.90 9.38
CA LEU A 109 4.59 11.84 8.32
C LEU A 109 3.32 12.64 8.59
N LYS A 110 2.56 12.35 9.64
CA LYS A 110 1.28 13.04 9.94
C LYS A 110 1.39 14.56 10.07
N ASP A 111 2.55 15.04 10.53
CA ASP A 111 2.80 16.47 10.74
C ASP A 111 3.60 17.10 9.58
N GLU A 112 4.07 16.30 8.62
CA GLU A 112 4.88 16.75 7.48
C GLU A 112 4.08 16.86 6.17
N THR A 113 3.04 16.06 6.00
CA THR A 113 2.21 16.08 4.81
C THR A 113 0.77 15.69 5.11
N LYS A 114 -0.17 16.17 4.29
CA LYS A 114 -1.56 15.68 4.37
C LYS A 114 -1.58 14.17 4.09
N LEU A 115 -1.93 13.41 5.10
CA LEU A 115 -2.01 11.95 5.07
C LEU A 115 -3.48 11.52 5.10
N VAL A 116 -3.85 10.61 4.21
CA VAL A 116 -5.18 9.97 4.14
C VAL A 116 -4.97 8.47 4.17
N THR A 117 -5.55 7.80 5.15
CA THR A 117 -5.37 6.36 5.35
C THR A 117 -6.67 5.61 5.13
N ILE A 118 -6.62 4.60 4.25
CA ILE A 118 -7.79 3.82 3.82
C ILE A 118 -7.51 2.34 4.05
N PHE A 119 -8.35 1.68 4.84
CA PHE A 119 -8.30 0.24 5.02
C PHE A 119 -9.33 -0.45 4.11
N LEU A 120 -8.85 -1.38 3.28
CA LEU A 120 -9.69 -2.22 2.44
C LEU A 120 -10.07 -3.49 3.18
N LYS A 121 -11.33 -3.58 3.58
CA LYS A 121 -11.90 -4.75 4.24
C LYS A 121 -12.46 -5.72 3.21
N VAL A 122 -12.14 -7.02 3.38
CA VAL A 122 -12.67 -8.11 2.56
C VAL A 122 -13.11 -9.24 3.48
N GLU A 123 -14.28 -9.81 3.24
CA GLU A 123 -14.78 -10.95 3.99
C GLU A 123 -13.89 -12.19 3.77
N LYS A 124 -13.72 -13.02 4.80
CA LYS A 124 -12.79 -14.16 4.81
C LYS A 124 -12.98 -15.12 3.64
N ASP A 125 -14.24 -15.44 3.31
CA ASP A 125 -14.56 -16.36 2.21
C ASP A 125 -14.21 -15.77 0.84
N GLU A 126 -14.45 -14.47 0.66
CA GLU A 126 -14.05 -13.74 -0.54
C GLU A 126 -12.53 -13.66 -0.65
N LEU A 127 -11.85 -13.35 0.44
CA LEU A 127 -10.39 -13.33 0.48
C LEU A 127 -9.79 -14.68 0.09
N ARG A 128 -10.33 -15.79 0.63
CA ARG A 128 -9.92 -17.15 0.26
C ARG A 128 -10.08 -17.39 -1.25
N ARG A 129 -11.23 -17.03 -1.82
CA ARG A 129 -11.47 -17.14 -3.26
C ARG A 129 -10.46 -16.36 -4.10
N ARG A 130 -10.17 -15.11 -3.72
CA ARG A 130 -9.19 -14.25 -4.42
C ARG A 130 -7.77 -14.80 -4.36
N LEU A 131 -7.35 -15.31 -3.20
CA LEU A 131 -6.01 -15.90 -3.02
C LEU A 131 -5.83 -17.15 -3.89
N ILE A 132 -6.85 -17.99 -3.99
CA ILE A 132 -6.82 -19.19 -4.85
C ILE A 132 -6.83 -18.78 -6.34
N ALA A 133 -7.69 -17.85 -6.74
CA ALA A 133 -7.82 -17.40 -8.13
C ALA A 133 -6.57 -16.70 -8.67
N ARG A 134 -5.73 -16.16 -7.78
CA ARG A 134 -4.49 -15.46 -8.16
C ARG A 134 -3.44 -16.39 -8.78
N GLY A 135 -3.57 -17.70 -8.61
CA GLY A 135 -2.67 -18.67 -9.22
C GLY A 135 -1.28 -18.79 -8.57
N ASP A 136 -1.11 -18.29 -7.36
CA ASP A 136 0.16 -18.35 -6.61
C ASP A 136 0.53 -19.81 -6.19
N ASN A 137 -0.25 -20.83 -6.59
CA ASN A 137 -0.09 -22.24 -6.20
C ASN A 137 0.17 -22.44 -4.70
N LEU A 138 -0.58 -21.72 -3.87
CA LEU A 138 -0.43 -21.76 -2.42
C LEU A 138 -0.78 -23.15 -1.87
N SER A 139 0.04 -23.68 -0.98
CA SER A 139 -0.37 -24.81 -0.15
C SER A 139 -1.51 -24.39 0.79
N GLU A 140 -2.29 -25.37 1.27
CA GLU A 140 -3.36 -25.08 2.25
C GLU A 140 -2.79 -24.39 3.51
N GLU A 141 -1.61 -24.79 3.97
CA GLU A 141 -0.93 -24.17 5.11
C GLU A 141 -0.59 -22.69 4.84
N GLN A 142 -0.08 -22.37 3.64
CA GLN A 142 0.19 -20.99 3.24
C GLN A 142 -1.08 -20.14 3.11
N LEU A 143 -2.16 -20.76 2.66
CA LEU A 143 -3.48 -20.12 2.55
C LEU A 143 -4.03 -19.78 3.94
N GLU A 144 -4.02 -20.76 4.87
CA GLU A 144 -4.48 -20.53 6.25
C GLU A 144 -3.60 -19.51 7.00
N LEU A 145 -2.29 -19.51 6.77
CA LEU A 145 -1.39 -18.48 7.32
C LEU A 145 -1.79 -17.07 6.87
N ARG A 146 -2.12 -16.90 5.58
CA ARG A 146 -2.56 -15.60 5.03
C ARG A 146 -3.94 -15.20 5.55
N LEU A 147 -4.87 -16.15 5.67
CA LEU A 147 -6.18 -15.91 6.26
C LEU A 147 -6.12 -15.60 7.76
N GLY A 148 -5.20 -16.23 8.47
CA GLY A 148 -4.97 -15.98 9.91
C GLY A 148 -4.49 -14.54 10.21
N ARG A 149 -3.88 -13.87 9.24
CA ARG A 149 -3.50 -12.45 9.40
C ARG A 149 -4.70 -11.49 9.40
N LEU A 150 -5.86 -11.91 8.87
CA LEU A 150 -7.05 -11.07 8.76
C LEU A 150 -7.46 -10.45 10.10
N GLU A 151 -7.55 -11.27 11.15
CA GLU A 151 -7.96 -10.81 12.48
C GLU A 151 -6.97 -9.78 13.06
N TYR A 152 -5.67 -10.03 12.89
CA TYR A 152 -4.64 -9.09 13.32
C TYR A 152 -4.75 -7.75 12.58
N GLU A 153 -4.87 -7.77 11.25
CA GLU A 153 -4.95 -6.56 10.46
C GLU A 153 -6.26 -5.81 10.71
N GLU A 154 -7.39 -6.51 10.89
CA GLU A 154 -8.66 -5.91 11.27
C GLU A 154 -8.64 -5.30 12.68
N SER A 155 -7.84 -5.83 13.60
CA SER A 155 -7.67 -5.23 14.93
C SER A 155 -7.08 -3.81 14.89
N LYS A 156 -6.40 -3.46 13.79
CA LYS A 156 -5.76 -2.17 13.55
C LYS A 156 -6.64 -1.16 12.78
N ILE A 157 -7.86 -1.51 12.44
CA ILE A 157 -8.79 -0.66 11.65
C ILE A 157 -8.93 0.75 12.25
N LYS A 158 -8.85 0.90 13.56
CA LYS A 158 -8.97 2.20 14.26
C LYS A 158 -7.85 3.20 13.93
N LEU A 159 -6.78 2.77 13.28
CA LEU A 159 -5.67 3.63 12.83
C LEU A 159 -6.00 4.38 11.54
N TYR A 160 -7.06 3.98 10.84
CA TYR A 160 -7.38 4.48 9.51
C TYR A 160 -8.50 5.51 9.55
N ASP A 161 -8.37 6.53 8.69
CA ASP A 161 -9.40 7.56 8.51
C ASP A 161 -10.67 6.99 7.88
N TYR A 162 -10.48 6.02 6.96
CA TYR A 162 -11.57 5.38 6.21
C TYR A 162 -11.42 3.87 6.20
N VAL A 163 -12.57 3.18 6.33
CA VAL A 163 -12.67 1.72 6.19
C VAL A 163 -13.69 1.41 5.11
N ILE A 164 -13.25 0.76 4.04
CA ILE A 164 -14.08 0.51 2.87
C ILE A 164 -14.17 -0.99 2.63
N LYS A 165 -15.40 -1.51 2.53
CA LYS A 165 -15.64 -2.90 2.14
C LYS A 165 -15.41 -3.03 0.63
N ASN A 166 -14.42 -3.83 0.23
CA ASN A 166 -14.10 -4.07 -1.17
C ASN A 166 -14.76 -5.35 -1.68
N ASP A 167 -16.08 -5.30 -1.83
CA ASP A 167 -16.92 -6.35 -2.41
C ASP A 167 -17.33 -6.07 -3.88
N ASP A 168 -17.27 -4.81 -4.31
CA ASP A 168 -17.48 -4.35 -5.68
C ASP A 168 -16.33 -3.43 -6.07
N PHE A 169 -15.59 -3.82 -7.12
CA PHE A 169 -14.38 -3.12 -7.54
C PHE A 169 -14.67 -1.69 -8.00
N GLU A 170 -15.59 -1.51 -8.93
CA GLU A 170 -15.91 -0.20 -9.52
C GLU A 170 -16.42 0.77 -8.44
N LYS A 171 -17.35 0.31 -7.63
CA LYS A 171 -17.89 1.09 -6.51
C LYS A 171 -16.81 1.45 -5.50
N THR A 172 -15.88 0.55 -5.21
CA THR A 172 -14.77 0.82 -4.28
C THR A 172 -13.85 1.90 -4.83
N VAL A 173 -13.52 1.83 -6.13
CA VAL A 173 -12.69 2.85 -6.80
C VAL A 173 -13.40 4.21 -6.77
N ASP A 174 -14.69 4.27 -7.10
CA ASP A 174 -15.48 5.52 -7.09
C ASP A 174 -15.50 6.17 -5.70
N ILE A 175 -15.69 5.36 -4.64
CA ILE A 175 -15.66 5.85 -3.26
C ILE A 175 -14.28 6.43 -2.92
N ILE A 176 -13.20 5.72 -3.25
CA ILE A 176 -11.84 6.18 -2.95
C ILE A 176 -11.50 7.43 -3.74
N GLN A 177 -11.88 7.52 -5.01
CA GLN A 177 -11.72 8.73 -5.81
C GLN A 177 -12.44 9.91 -5.17
N THR A 178 -13.68 9.74 -4.74
CA THR A 178 -14.45 10.78 -4.05
C THR A 178 -13.75 11.24 -2.75
N ILE A 179 -13.26 10.30 -1.94
CA ILE A 179 -12.50 10.61 -0.72
C ILE A 179 -11.26 11.46 -1.05
N ILE A 180 -10.49 11.06 -2.05
CA ILE A 180 -9.29 11.78 -2.48
C ILE A 180 -9.62 13.22 -2.92
N GLU A 181 -10.67 13.39 -3.71
CA GLU A 181 -11.11 14.69 -4.20
C GLU A 181 -11.59 15.61 -3.06
N ASP A 182 -12.33 15.06 -2.11
CA ASP A 182 -12.85 15.84 -0.97
C ASP A 182 -11.74 16.21 0.03
N GLU A 183 -10.83 15.29 0.34
CA GLU A 183 -9.67 15.56 1.19
C GLU A 183 -8.72 16.60 0.57
N ARG A 184 -8.60 16.61 -0.75
CA ARG A 184 -7.86 17.63 -1.49
C ARG A 184 -8.52 19.02 -1.38
N LYS A 185 -9.84 19.10 -1.53
CA LYS A 185 -10.58 20.37 -1.36
C LYS A 185 -10.40 20.92 0.05
N LEU A 186 -10.47 20.04 1.07
CA LEU A 186 -10.24 20.41 2.46
C LEU A 186 -8.82 20.96 2.68
N GLU A 187 -7.80 20.30 2.14
CA GLU A 187 -6.41 20.78 2.23
C GLU A 187 -6.23 22.17 1.58
N MET A 188 -6.86 22.39 0.41
CA MET A 188 -6.79 23.67 -0.27
C MET A 188 -7.52 24.81 0.47
N SER A 189 -8.57 24.50 1.22
CA SER A 189 -9.34 25.50 1.99
C SER A 189 -8.65 25.92 3.30
N GLN A 190 -7.62 25.18 3.74
CA GLN A 190 -6.87 25.47 4.99
C GLN A 190 -5.54 26.22 4.75
N LYS A 191 -5.16 26.40 3.47
CA LYS A 191 -3.99 27.19 3.04
C LYS A 191 -4.40 28.61 2.66
#